data_1b8785e7bfc68f3240acfef83b54c41e
#
_entry.id   1b8785e7bfc68f3240acfef83b54c41e
#
_cell.length_a   1.000
_cell.length_b   1.000
_cell.length_c   1.000
_cell.angle_alpha   90.00
_cell.angle_beta   90.00
_cell.angle_gamma   90.00
#
_symmetry.space_group_name_H-M   'P 1'
#
loop_
_entity.id
_entity.type
_entity.pdbx_description
1 polymer ?
#
loop_
_entity_poly.entity_id
_entity_poly.type
_entity_poly.pdbx_seq_one_letter_code
_entity_poly.pdbx_strand_id
1 'polypeptide(L)' 'MVYFPEPNPHCGVLVNSYLLLHIDHQVGHGYFSRLDDPMLPPKRVIYRWRT' A
#
# COMPACT_ATOMS: atom_id res chain seq x y z
N MET A 1 -4.05 6.87 2.73
CA MET A 1 -2.88 6.02 3.02
C MET A 1 -3.35 4.63 3.40
N VAL A 2 -2.63 3.62 2.96
CA VAL A 2 -2.90 2.23 3.30
C VAL A 2 -1.71 1.70 4.06
N TYR A 3 -1.95 1.05 5.21
CA TYR A 3 -0.90 0.45 6.01
C TYR A 3 -1.01 -1.07 5.96
N PHE A 4 0.10 -1.73 5.67
CA PHE A 4 0.20 -3.19 5.65
C PHE A 4 1.03 -3.62 6.86
N PRO A 5 0.41 -4.18 7.91
CA PRO A 5 1.15 -4.57 9.11
C PRO A 5 2.00 -5.83 8.92
N GLU A 6 1.62 -6.71 8.00
CA GLU A 6 2.32 -7.97 7.76
C GLU A 6 2.23 -8.41 6.31
N PRO A 7 3.11 -9.27 5.83
CA PRO A 7 4.23 -9.88 6.56
C PRO A 7 5.36 -8.89 6.81
N ASN A 8 5.37 -7.80 6.08
CA ASN A 8 6.43 -6.80 6.07
C ASN A 8 5.81 -5.41 6.28
N PRO A 9 5.96 -4.81 7.49
CA PRO A 9 5.30 -3.53 7.76
C PRO A 9 5.71 -2.45 6.77
N HIS A 10 4.75 -1.87 6.05
CA HIS A 10 5.01 -0.79 5.10
C HIS A 10 3.73 -0.03 4.81
N CYS A 11 3.87 1.13 4.20
CA CYS A 11 2.75 1.99 3.82
C CYS A 11 2.63 2.12 2.32
N GLY A 12 1.45 2.54 1.88
CA GLY A 12 1.22 2.89 0.49
C GLY A 12 0.28 4.08 0.37
N VAL A 13 0.31 4.73 -0.77
CA VAL A 13 -0.57 5.85 -1.09
C VAL A 13 -1.36 5.52 -2.34
N LEU A 14 -2.67 5.71 -2.28
CA LEU A 14 -3.53 5.54 -3.46
C LEU A 14 -3.27 6.68 -4.44
N VAL A 15 -2.81 6.33 -5.64
CA VAL A 15 -2.58 7.30 -6.72
C VAL A 15 -3.90 7.60 -7.42
N ASN A 16 -4.72 6.58 -7.58
CA ASN A 16 -6.08 6.70 -8.12
C ASN A 16 -6.93 5.55 -7.57
N SER A 17 -8.10 5.30 -8.15
CA SER A 17 -9.05 4.32 -7.62
C SER A 17 -8.57 2.87 -7.71
N TYR A 18 -7.48 2.58 -8.42
CA TYR A 18 -7.02 1.20 -8.63
C TYR A 18 -5.50 1.02 -8.53
N LEU A 19 -4.72 2.09 -8.39
CA LEU A 19 -3.25 2.01 -8.26
C LEU A 19 -2.78 2.46 -6.89
N LEU A 20 -1.89 1.67 -6.32
CA LEU A 20 -1.28 1.92 -5.02
C LEU A 20 0.23 2.07 -5.21
N LEU A 21 0.80 3.15 -4.68
CA LEU A 21 2.24 3.34 -4.62
C LEU A 21 2.74 2.88 -3.26
N HIS A 22 3.57 1.85 -3.24
CA HIS A 22 4.16 1.32 -2.03
C HIS A 22 5.41 2.09 -1.64
N ILE A 23 5.55 2.37 -0.34
CA ILE A 23 6.75 2.96 0.22
C ILE A 23 7.31 1.94 1.21
N ASP A 24 8.36 1.23 0.79
CA ASP A 24 8.90 0.11 1.54
C ASP A 24 10.41 0.28 1.69
N HIS A 25 10.85 0.45 2.92
CA HIS A 25 12.27 0.65 3.24
C HIS A 25 13.14 -0.57 2.91
N GLN A 26 12.58 -1.76 2.99
CA GLN A 26 13.33 -2.98 2.71
C GLN A 26 13.60 -3.16 1.22
N VAL A 27 12.70 -2.67 0.39
CA VAL A 27 12.89 -2.68 -1.07
C VAL A 27 13.85 -1.56 -1.49
N GLY A 28 13.84 -0.44 -0.76
CA GLY A 28 14.73 0.69 -1.01
C GLY A 28 14.21 1.69 -2.04
N HIS A 29 13.03 1.47 -2.61
CA HIS A 29 12.40 2.40 -3.55
C HIS A 29 10.89 2.16 -3.58
N GLY A 30 10.15 3.13 -4.11
CA GLY A 30 8.71 3.00 -4.30
C GLY A 30 8.38 2.09 -5.49
N TYR A 31 7.24 1.43 -5.44
CA TYR A 31 6.75 0.63 -6.55
C TYR A 31 5.23 0.64 -6.57
N PHE A 32 4.66 0.40 -7.75
CA PHE A 32 3.22 0.41 -7.94
C PHE A 32 2.64 -1.00 -7.89
N SER A 33 1.42 -1.10 -7.36
CA SER A 33 0.63 -2.33 -7.41
C SER A 33 -0.82 -1.99 -7.71
N ARG A 34 -1.52 -2.92 -8.34
CA ARG A 34 -2.97 -2.79 -8.53
C ARG A 34 -3.68 -3.25 -7.28
N LEU A 35 -4.79 -2.59 -6.94
CA LEU A 35 -5.59 -2.97 -5.76
C LEU A 35 -6.19 -4.37 -5.88
N ASP A 36 -6.41 -4.86 -7.09
CA ASP A 36 -6.94 -6.19 -7.34
C ASP A 36 -5.86 -7.26 -7.49
N ASP A 37 -4.59 -6.92 -7.23
CA ASP A 37 -3.49 -7.85 -7.30
C ASP A 37 -3.63 -8.90 -6.19
N PRO A 38 -3.72 -10.20 -6.54
CA PRO A 38 -3.86 -11.26 -5.52
C PRO A 38 -2.62 -11.42 -4.63
N MET A 39 -1.48 -10.86 -5.03
CA MET A 39 -0.25 -10.90 -4.23
C MET A 39 -0.23 -9.85 -3.12
N LEU A 40 -1.17 -8.89 -3.12
CA LEU A 40 -1.24 -7.92 -2.04
C LEU A 40 -1.58 -8.60 -0.72
N PRO A 41 -0.94 -8.18 0.40
CA PRO A 41 -1.31 -8.70 1.72
C PRO A 41 -2.80 -8.48 2.00
N PRO A 42 -3.51 -9.50 2.46
CA PRO A 42 -4.94 -9.37 2.74
C PRO A 42 -5.21 -8.50 3.96
N LYS A 43 -4.29 -8.46 4.91
CA LYS A 43 -4.44 -7.67 6.12
C LYS A 43 -3.91 -6.28 5.88
N ARG A 44 -4.78 -5.28 5.95
CA ARG A 44 -4.42 -3.90 5.68
C ARG A 44 -5.37 -2.96 6.42
N VAL A 45 -4.87 -1.76 6.73
CA VAL A 45 -5.65 -0.70 7.36
C VAL A 45 -5.66 0.49 6.41
N ILE A 46 -6.84 1.03 6.14
CA ILE A 46 -7.02 2.16 5.23
C ILE A 46 -7.33 3.40 6.04
N TYR A 47 -6.50 4.43 5.87
CA TYR A 47 -6.69 5.74 6.49
C TYR A 47 -7.15 6.72 5.43
N ARG A 48 -8.16 7.53 5.77
CA ARG A 48 -8.65 8.60 4.90
C ARG A 48 -8.24 9.94 5.48
N TRP A 49 -7.82 10.83 4.59
CA TRP A 49 -7.61 12.21 4.98
C TRP A 49 -8.96 12.89 5.16
N ARG A 50 -9.06 13.66 6.22
CA ARG A 50 -10.17 14.60 6.38
C ARG A 50 -9.74 15.93 5.77
N THR A 51 -10.51 16.37 4.82
CA THR A 51 -10.32 17.68 4.19
C THR A 51 -11.34 18.66 4.75
#